data_1c5aadf4b1065d64b1c93379e39ed776
#
_entry.id   1c5aadf4b1065d64b1c93379e39ed776
#
_cell.length_a   1.000
_cell.length_b   1.000
_cell.length_c   1.000
_cell.angle_alpha   90.00
_cell.angle_beta   90.00
_cell.angle_gamma   90.00
#
_symmetry.space_group_name_H-M   'P 1'
#
loop_
_entity.id
_entity.type
_entity.pdbx_description
1 polymer ?
#
loop_
_entity_poly.entity_id
_entity_poly.type
_entity_poly.pdbx_seq_one_letter_code
_entity_poly.pdbx_strand_id
1 'polypeptide(L)'
;MKIVMQAPNADDDPVIRQVIDLIVKTAGRVKDPGADVLILGCGVTSVLLTESAGIHAIDGVPLVTPIVAAVKMVETLVGLKKSGLSFKSEKGYWGRQPEPRTPGEMI
;
A
#
# COMPACT_ATOMS: atom_id res chain seq x y z
N MET A 1 18.87 17.10 0.36
CA MET A 1 17.81 17.73 -0.44
C MET A 1 16.46 17.24 0.09
N LYS A 2 15.72 18.14 0.71
CA LYS A 2 14.38 17.81 1.19
C LYS A 2 13.41 17.92 0.02
N ILE A 3 12.97 16.79 -0.53
CA ILE A 3 11.84 16.80 -1.45
C ILE A 3 10.59 16.87 -0.58
N VAL A 4 10.08 18.09 -0.39
CA VAL A 4 8.77 18.27 0.23
C VAL A 4 7.76 18.06 -0.90
N MET A 5 7.28 16.83 -1.03
CA MET A 5 6.04 16.62 -1.77
C MET A 5 4.91 17.08 -0.86
N GLN A 6 4.53 18.35 -0.99
CA GLN A 6 3.27 18.79 -0.44
C GLN A 6 2.16 18.07 -1.21
N ALA A 7 1.52 17.12 -0.55
CA ALA A 7 0.25 16.60 -1.03
C ALA A 7 -0.70 17.81 -1.19
N PRO A 8 -1.31 18.00 -2.37
CA PRO A 8 -2.24 19.09 -2.57
C PRO A 8 -3.34 19.02 -1.52
N ASN A 9 -3.63 20.15 -0.89
CA ASN A 9 -4.70 20.21 0.08
C ASN A 9 -6.02 19.87 -0.62
N ALA A 10 -6.74 18.89 -0.12
CA ALA A 10 -7.98 18.42 -0.72
C ALA A 10 -9.05 19.53 -0.81
N ASP A 11 -8.95 20.52 0.05
CA ASP A 11 -9.88 21.65 0.06
C ASP A 11 -9.61 22.67 -1.05
N ASP A 12 -8.41 22.66 -1.63
CA ASP A 12 -7.97 23.68 -2.60
C ASP A 12 -8.17 23.26 -4.07
N ASP A 13 -8.43 22.00 -4.33
CA ASP A 13 -8.58 21.48 -5.70
C ASP A 13 -9.92 20.74 -5.88
N PRO A 14 -10.83 21.29 -6.72
CA PRO A 14 -12.12 20.67 -7.00
C PRO A 14 -12.00 19.27 -7.61
N VAL A 15 -10.96 19.00 -8.39
CA VAL A 15 -10.75 17.67 -9.02
C VAL A 15 -10.41 16.65 -7.96
N ILE A 16 -9.54 16.99 -7.01
CA ILE A 16 -9.18 16.12 -5.89
C ILE A 16 -10.41 15.80 -5.04
N ARG A 17 -11.22 16.81 -4.77
CA ARG A 17 -12.46 16.64 -4.03
C ARG A 17 -13.42 15.67 -4.73
N GLN A 18 -13.56 15.77 -6.05
CA GLN A 18 -14.37 14.85 -6.85
C GLN A 18 -13.86 13.42 -6.77
N VAL A 19 -12.54 13.23 -6.82
CA VAL A 19 -11.90 11.91 -6.69
C VAL A 19 -12.18 11.31 -5.32
N ILE A 20 -12.02 12.11 -4.26
CA ILE A 20 -12.30 11.67 -2.88
C ILE A 20 -13.77 11.27 -2.74
N ASP A 21 -14.69 12.09 -3.22
CA ASP A 21 -16.13 11.80 -3.17
C ASP A 21 -16.48 10.52 -3.91
N LEU A 22 -15.87 10.29 -5.06
CA LEU A 22 -16.06 9.06 -5.83
C LEU A 22 -15.56 7.83 -5.09
N ILE A 23 -14.40 7.93 -4.45
CA ILE A 23 -13.82 6.83 -3.66
C ILE A 23 -14.71 6.50 -2.47
N VAL A 24 -15.16 7.50 -1.73
CA VAL A 24 -16.04 7.32 -0.57
C VAL A 24 -17.36 6.68 -1.00
N LYS A 25 -17.93 7.12 -2.12
CA LYS A 25 -19.17 6.55 -2.66
C LYS A 25 -18.99 5.11 -3.11
N THR A 26 -17.87 4.79 -3.76
CA THR A 26 -17.54 3.43 -4.19
C THR A 26 -17.32 2.51 -2.99
N ALA A 27 -16.63 3.00 -1.96
CA ALA A 27 -16.42 2.28 -0.72
C ALA A 27 -17.74 1.89 -0.04
N GLY A 28 -18.73 2.76 -0.07
CA GLY A 28 -20.06 2.47 0.46
C GLY A 28 -20.71 1.25 -0.18
N ARG A 29 -20.51 1.04 -1.47
CA ARG A 29 -21.04 -0.13 -2.19
C ARG A 29 -20.38 -1.44 -1.79
N VAL A 30 -19.11 -1.42 -1.45
CA VAL A 30 -18.35 -2.61 -1.03
C VAL A 30 -18.61 -2.93 0.44
N LYS A 31 -18.80 -1.92 1.26
CA LYS A 31 -19.06 -2.05 2.69
C LYS A 31 -20.38 -2.78 2.98
N ASP A 32 -21.45 -2.47 2.22
CA ASP A 32 -22.77 -3.04 2.43
C ASP A 32 -22.83 -4.58 2.42
N PRO A 33 -22.04 -5.30 1.57
CA PRO A 33 -21.93 -6.76 1.65
C PRO A 33 -21.19 -7.31 2.88
N GLY A 34 -20.66 -6.46 3.77
CA GLY A 34 -20.04 -6.89 5.02
C GLY A 34 -18.52 -6.84 5.06
N ALA A 35 -17.92 -5.91 4.34
CA ALA A 35 -16.46 -5.69 4.41
C ALA A 35 -16.05 -5.16 5.78
N ASP A 36 -15.09 -5.81 6.43
CA ASP A 36 -14.54 -5.39 7.72
C ASP A 36 -13.36 -4.43 7.58
N VAL A 37 -12.72 -4.43 6.43
CA VAL A 37 -11.56 -3.60 6.11
C VAL A 37 -11.64 -3.19 4.64
N LEU A 38 -11.24 -1.97 4.34
CA LEU A 38 -11.12 -1.47 2.98
C LEU A 38 -9.64 -1.26 2.64
N ILE A 39 -9.22 -1.79 1.50
CA ILE A 39 -7.86 -1.62 0.99
C ILE A 39 -7.92 -0.76 -0.27
N LEU A 40 -7.18 0.34 -0.26
CA LEU A 40 -7.04 1.19 -1.43
C LEU A 40 -5.96 0.63 -2.34
N GLY A 41 -6.35 0.09 -3.49
CA GLY A 41 -5.43 -0.59 -4.40
C GLY A 41 -4.45 0.32 -5.15
N CYS A 42 -4.64 1.63 -5.07
CA CYS A 42 -3.77 2.62 -5.72
C CYS A 42 -3.03 3.46 -4.68
N GLY A 43 -1.69 3.53 -4.79
CA GLY A 43 -0.87 4.30 -3.86
C GLY A 43 -1.18 5.78 -3.85
N VAL A 44 -1.46 6.36 -5.00
CA VAL A 44 -1.80 7.80 -5.11
C VAL A 44 -3.12 8.10 -4.41
N THR A 45 -4.15 7.31 -4.64
CA THR A 45 -5.45 7.51 -3.98
C THR A 45 -5.38 7.26 -2.48
N SER A 46 -4.54 6.32 -2.03
CA SER A 46 -4.26 6.11 -0.61
C SER A 46 -3.72 7.37 0.05
N VAL A 47 -2.70 7.97 -0.55
CA VAL A 47 -2.08 9.20 -0.03
C VAL A 47 -3.08 10.35 -0.03
N LEU A 48 -3.86 10.50 -1.10
CA LEU A 48 -4.89 11.55 -1.17
C LEU A 48 -5.91 11.43 -0.05
N LEU A 49 -6.41 10.22 0.23
CA LEU A 49 -7.39 10.04 1.29
C LEU A 49 -6.78 10.22 2.68
N THR A 50 -5.67 9.56 2.96
CA THR A 50 -5.14 9.53 4.33
C THR A 50 -4.35 10.79 4.69
N GLU A 51 -3.51 11.28 3.81
CA GLU A 51 -2.64 12.44 4.11
C GLU A 51 -3.29 13.77 3.77
N SER A 52 -3.98 13.87 2.63
CA SER A 52 -4.58 15.13 2.21
C SER A 52 -5.95 15.38 2.83
N ALA A 53 -6.79 14.35 2.89
CA ALA A 53 -8.15 14.47 3.42
C ALA A 53 -8.28 13.99 4.88
N GLY A 54 -7.27 13.33 5.43
CA GLY A 54 -7.29 12.83 6.81
C GLY A 54 -8.33 11.73 7.05
N ILE A 55 -8.73 11.01 6.02
CA ILE A 55 -9.74 9.96 6.10
C ILE A 55 -9.04 8.63 6.37
N HIS A 56 -9.27 8.06 7.55
CA HIS A 56 -8.69 6.76 7.96
C HIS A 56 -9.73 5.65 8.09
N ALA A 57 -11.00 6.00 7.99
CA ALA A 57 -12.11 5.06 8.01
C ALA A 57 -13.28 5.63 7.22
N ILE A 58 -14.09 4.77 6.65
CA ILE A 58 -15.34 5.15 5.97
C ILE A 58 -16.47 4.41 6.65
N ASP A 59 -17.41 5.16 7.24
CA ASP A 59 -18.55 4.62 8.01
C ASP A 59 -18.15 3.57 9.06
N GLY A 60 -17.04 3.83 9.76
CA GLY A 60 -16.51 2.95 10.79
C GLY A 60 -15.67 1.78 10.29
N VAL A 61 -15.57 1.58 8.97
CA VAL A 61 -14.73 0.54 8.38
C VAL A 61 -13.32 1.13 8.14
N PRO A 62 -12.26 0.54 8.74
CA PRO A 62 -10.92 1.09 8.61
C PRO A 62 -10.36 0.97 7.20
N LEU A 63 -9.57 1.98 6.81
CA LEU A 63 -8.82 1.98 5.57
C LEU A 63 -7.40 1.49 5.80
N VAL A 64 -6.96 0.53 4.99
CA VAL A 64 -5.56 0.09 4.95
C VAL A 64 -4.87 0.74 3.77
N THR A 65 -3.78 1.42 4.04
CA THR A 65 -2.90 2.04 3.05
C THR A 65 -1.81 1.05 2.66
N PRO A 66 -1.79 0.52 1.44
CA PRO A 66 -0.80 -0.49 1.05
C PRO A 66 0.64 -0.02 1.18
N ILE A 67 0.91 1.25 0.89
CA ILE A 67 2.27 1.81 1.00
C ILE A 67 2.76 1.76 2.44
N VAL A 68 1.96 2.21 3.40
CA VAL A 68 2.32 2.19 4.82
C VAL A 68 2.48 0.75 5.30
N ALA A 69 1.57 -0.13 4.91
CA ALA A 69 1.64 -1.55 5.26
C ALA A 69 2.93 -2.20 4.70
N ALA A 70 3.29 -1.90 3.45
CA ALA A 70 4.50 -2.40 2.84
C ALA A 70 5.77 -1.90 3.56
N VAL A 71 5.84 -0.63 3.90
CA VAL A 71 6.97 -0.05 4.64
C VAL A 71 7.10 -0.70 6.01
N LYS A 72 6.01 -0.87 6.74
CA LYS A 72 6.01 -1.55 8.04
C LYS A 72 6.44 -3.01 7.93
N MET A 73 6.03 -3.70 6.89
CA MET A 73 6.47 -5.07 6.63
C MET A 73 7.98 -5.12 6.38
N VAL A 74 8.53 -4.22 5.57
CA VAL A 74 9.96 -4.12 5.32
C VAL A 74 10.74 -3.85 6.61
N GLU A 75 10.29 -2.91 7.43
CA GLU A 75 10.91 -2.62 8.73
C GLU A 75 10.94 -3.88 9.62
N THR A 76 9.86 -4.63 9.65
CA THR A 76 9.75 -5.87 10.42
C THR A 76 10.75 -6.92 9.91
N LEU A 77 10.80 -7.13 8.60
CA LEU A 77 11.71 -8.12 8.00
C LEU A 77 13.18 -7.75 8.21
N VAL A 78 13.52 -6.49 8.07
CA VAL A 78 14.88 -5.99 8.37
C VAL A 78 15.22 -6.18 9.83
N GLY A 79 14.28 -5.90 10.73
CA GLY A 79 14.47 -6.11 12.18
C GLY A 79 14.72 -7.58 12.51
N LEU A 80 13.99 -8.49 11.91
CA LEU A 80 14.20 -9.93 12.09
C LEU A 80 15.61 -10.35 11.62
N LYS A 81 16.03 -9.88 10.46
CA LYS A 81 17.36 -10.17 9.93
C LYS A 81 18.46 -9.64 10.84
N LYS A 82 18.33 -8.41 11.33
CA LYS A 82 19.28 -7.82 12.28
C LYS A 82 19.36 -8.57 13.60
N SER A 83 18.26 -9.19 14.01
CA SER A 83 18.22 -10.03 15.22
C SER A 83 18.78 -11.43 15.02
N GLY A 84 19.27 -11.76 13.84
CA GLY A 84 19.80 -13.07 13.48
C GLY A 84 18.74 -14.10 13.11
N LEU A 85 17.49 -13.68 12.97
CA LEU A 85 16.40 -14.56 12.56
C LEU A 85 16.23 -14.56 11.04
N SER A 86 15.81 -15.71 10.50
CA SER A 86 15.47 -15.83 9.11
C SER A 86 14.10 -15.21 8.84
N PHE A 87 14.01 -14.38 7.80
CA PHE A 87 12.74 -13.77 7.41
C PHE A 87 12.07 -14.50 6.23
N LYS A 88 12.75 -15.47 5.66
CA LYS A 88 12.22 -16.31 4.57
C LYS A 88 12.85 -17.69 4.59
N SER A 89 12.19 -18.65 3.95
CA SER A 89 12.77 -19.97 3.73
C SER A 89 13.94 -19.90 2.76
N GLU A 90 15.00 -20.63 3.06
CA GLU A 90 16.14 -20.81 2.15
C GLU A 90 15.93 -21.96 1.16
N LYS A 91 14.78 -22.64 1.24
CA LYS A 91 14.43 -23.81 0.42
C LYS A 91 13.23 -23.50 -0.47
N GLY A 92 13.12 -24.23 -1.57
CA GLY A 92 12.00 -24.12 -2.49
C GLY A 92 11.96 -22.81 -3.26
N TYR A 93 10.76 -22.34 -3.56
CA TYR A 93 10.53 -21.13 -4.36
C TYR A 93 11.21 -19.87 -3.79
N TRP A 94 11.26 -19.76 -2.47
CA TRP A 94 11.84 -18.60 -1.77
C TRP A 94 13.32 -18.75 -1.48
N GLY A 95 13.92 -19.86 -1.88
CA GLY A 95 15.35 -20.08 -1.78
C GLY A 95 16.15 -19.22 -2.75
N ARG A 96 17.47 -19.37 -2.69
CA ARG A 96 18.35 -18.67 -3.62
C ARG A 96 17.99 -19.02 -5.06
N GLN A 97 17.63 -18.04 -5.84
CA GLN A 97 17.36 -18.24 -7.25
C GLN A 97 18.64 -18.59 -8.00
N PRO A 98 18.60 -19.56 -8.92
CA PRO A 98 19.74 -19.82 -9.79
C PRO A 98 20.07 -18.59 -10.62
N GLU A 99 21.33 -18.45 -10.99
CA GLU A 99 21.73 -17.37 -11.87
C GLU A 99 20.96 -17.43 -13.20
N PRO A 100 20.61 -16.25 -13.77
CA PRO A 100 19.89 -16.24 -15.03
C PRO A 100 20.68 -16.97 -16.11
N ARG A 101 20.03 -17.88 -16.81
CA ARG A 101 20.63 -18.62 -17.90
C ARG A 101 20.92 -17.68 -19.07
N THR A 102 22.04 -17.92 -19.75
CA THR A 102 22.29 -17.25 -21.03
C THR A 102 21.26 -17.71 -22.08
N PRO A 103 20.96 -16.89 -23.10
CA PRO A 103 19.98 -17.25 -24.11
C PRO A 103 20.21 -18.63 -24.77
N GLY A 104 21.47 -19.05 -24.92
CA GLY A 104 21.82 -20.35 -25.46
C GLY A 104 21.49 -21.52 -24.54
N GLU A 105 21.38 -21.31 -23.24
CA GLU A 105 21.08 -22.33 -22.23
C GLU A 105 19.57 -22.48 -22.00
N MET A 106 18.76 -21.57 -22.50
CA MET A 106 17.31 -21.56 -22.33
C MET A 106 16.57 -22.42 -23.37
N ILE A 107 17.27 -23.02 -24.31
CA ILE A 107 16.70 -23.85 -25.37
C ILE A 107 16.69 -25.32 -24.95
#